data_abb052cf7b390bd31ec5eb61eed11cf6
#
_entry.id   abb052cf7b390bd31ec5eb61eed11cf6
#
_cell.length_a   1.000
_cell.length_b   1.000
_cell.length_c   1.000
_cell.angle_alpha   90.00
_cell.angle_beta   90.00
_cell.angle_gamma   90.00
#
_symmetry.space_group_name_H-M   'P 1'
#
loop_
_entity.id
_entity.type
_entity.pdbx_description
1 polymer ?
#
loop_
_entity_poly.entity_id
_entity_poly.type
_entity_poly.pdbx_seq_one_letter_code
_entity_poly.pdbx_strand_id
1 'polypeptide(L)'
;MSRHEGSQGVEKRCHGGEEQVRETKGDGAPNGGYGWVCVAACATINAWVFHFFIFLGVMVGLEEVVADLRRHTWGLNSAYAVFLAYYLANDIFPGASHLSYAFIGGLSISQALIVSPVATLTTRLFGTRTTLLIGVALETISFIGASFASQIWHLFLSQGLCFGYGMGFLFVGSVGISAQWFTTRRSLANGIAAAGSGLGGLIYSLAAQAMIRNIGLPWAFRILAIIAFVVNTTCALIIRDRNKQIGSSQLSFDYRLFKKPQFLGLMVFGFLSMLAYVVLLFSLPNYARTVGMTAQQGSIVGAVLNLGQAMGRPPIGYFSDSFGRLNMASTMTFLAGLFSLVIWMFAKSFGVLVFFAVVGGWVAGTFWAVAAPVTTEIMGLVDLPSALSLTWLVLVLPTTFSEPIGLEIVAYNGGSYTGAILFTGWMYIAAACVLWGVRAWKIGDVEEQAAIAGKRASEVDPVAMVASQGSGGVPEGFTKSPFLKRLVMWQIV
;
A
#
# COMPACT_ATOMS: atom_id res chain seq x y z
N MET A 1 -49.71 -32.65 53.31
CA MET A 1 -49.02 -31.89 54.43
C MET A 1 -47.71 -31.38 53.92
N SER A 2 -47.60 -30.28 53.98
CA SER A 2 -47.09 -28.87 54.14
C SER A 2 -46.26 -28.49 52.91
N ARG A 3 -46.70 -27.59 52.08
CA ARG A 3 -46.52 -26.15 51.95
C ARG A 3 -45.11 -25.66 52.40
N HIS A 4 -44.35 -25.17 51.42
CA HIS A 4 -43.67 -23.87 51.61
C HIS A 4 -43.59 -23.11 50.25
N GLU A 5 -44.25 -22.00 50.27
CA GLU A 5 -44.11 -20.90 49.30
C GLU A 5 -42.81 -20.18 49.55
N GLY A 6 -42.21 -19.63 48.52
CA GLY A 6 -41.02 -18.82 48.64
C GLY A 6 -40.61 -18.08 47.39
N SER A 7 -41.19 -16.92 47.18
CA SER A 7 -40.57 -15.72 46.64
C SER A 7 -39.92 -15.76 45.23
N GLN A 8 -40.65 -15.28 44.23
CA GLN A 8 -40.15 -14.76 42.98
C GLN A 8 -39.40 -13.44 43.23
N GLY A 9 -38.08 -13.47 43.20
CA GLY A 9 -37.24 -12.29 43.06
C GLY A 9 -37.16 -11.86 41.60
N VAL A 10 -37.82 -10.77 41.24
CA VAL A 10 -37.70 -10.09 39.96
C VAL A 10 -36.31 -9.44 39.89
N GLU A 11 -35.36 -10.09 39.27
CA GLU A 11 -34.06 -9.53 38.99
C GLU A 11 -34.16 -8.62 37.74
N LYS A 12 -34.26 -7.30 37.99
CA LYS A 12 -34.09 -6.26 36.98
C LYS A 12 -32.72 -6.41 36.36
N ARG A 13 -32.64 -6.95 35.13
CA ARG A 13 -31.45 -6.83 34.28
C ARG A 13 -31.26 -5.38 33.90
N CYS A 14 -30.34 -4.70 34.61
CA CYS A 14 -29.74 -3.48 34.13
C CYS A 14 -28.92 -3.81 32.89
N HIS A 15 -29.39 -3.42 31.71
CA HIS A 15 -28.58 -3.31 30.50
C HIS A 15 -27.65 -2.09 30.67
N GLY A 16 -26.62 -2.24 31.46
CA GLY A 16 -25.42 -1.40 31.43
C GLY A 16 -24.48 -2.03 30.41
N GLY A 17 -24.18 -1.29 29.33
CA GLY A 17 -23.23 -1.74 28.32
C GLY A 17 -21.84 -1.90 28.94
N GLU A 18 -21.45 -3.11 29.26
CA GLU A 18 -20.07 -3.50 29.39
C GLU A 18 -19.46 -3.50 28.00
N GLU A 19 -18.98 -2.33 27.57
CA GLU A 19 -17.93 -2.24 26.58
C GLU A 19 -16.70 -2.87 27.23
N GLN A 20 -16.59 -4.22 27.12
CA GLN A 20 -15.38 -4.94 27.50
C GLN A 20 -14.23 -4.31 26.70
N VAL A 21 -13.44 -3.48 27.36
CA VAL A 21 -12.08 -3.15 26.94
C VAL A 21 -11.38 -4.51 26.85
N ARG A 22 -11.37 -5.08 25.63
CA ARG A 22 -10.56 -6.25 25.31
C ARG A 22 -9.12 -5.82 25.58
N GLU A 23 -8.59 -6.23 26.73
CA GLU A 23 -7.16 -6.25 26.93
C GLU A 23 -6.54 -6.82 25.66
N THR A 24 -5.73 -6.03 24.99
CA THR A 24 -4.87 -6.50 23.92
C THR A 24 -3.92 -7.50 24.56
N LYS A 25 -4.35 -8.77 24.62
CA LYS A 25 -3.42 -9.89 24.75
C LYS A 25 -2.30 -9.56 23.78
N GLY A 26 -1.13 -9.23 24.28
CA GLY A 26 -0.01 -8.75 23.48
C GLY A 26 0.06 -9.55 22.22
N ASP A 27 0.16 -8.90 21.09
CA ASP A 27 -0.07 -9.39 19.72
C ASP A 27 0.54 -10.75 19.37
N GLY A 28 1.08 -11.50 20.30
CA GLY A 28 1.65 -12.86 20.18
C GLY A 28 2.35 -13.16 18.85
N ALA A 29 2.71 -12.10 18.11
CA ALA A 29 3.33 -12.21 16.82
C ALA A 29 4.75 -12.75 16.98
N PRO A 30 5.16 -13.75 16.20
CA PRO A 30 6.46 -14.42 16.36
C PRO A 30 7.66 -13.50 16.13
N ASN A 31 7.50 -12.31 15.52
CA ASN A 31 8.55 -11.35 15.14
C ASN A 31 9.72 -11.96 14.34
N GLY A 32 9.46 -13.04 13.60
CA GLY A 32 10.47 -13.76 12.83
C GLY A 32 9.99 -15.09 12.27
N GLY A 33 10.92 -16.00 12.00
CA GLY A 33 10.63 -17.36 11.53
C GLY A 33 9.80 -17.37 10.23
N TYR A 34 8.71 -18.11 10.21
CA TYR A 34 7.83 -18.24 9.05
C TYR A 34 7.21 -16.91 8.59
N GLY A 35 7.18 -15.89 9.46
CA GLY A 35 6.79 -14.53 9.09
C GLY A 35 7.65 -13.98 7.95
N TRP A 36 8.95 -14.22 7.93
CA TRP A 36 9.82 -13.82 6.82
C TRP A 36 9.52 -14.57 5.53
N VAL A 37 9.11 -15.84 5.63
CA VAL A 37 8.64 -16.61 4.46
C VAL A 37 7.38 -16.00 3.89
N CYS A 38 6.42 -15.61 4.73
CA CYS A 38 5.22 -14.91 4.28
C CYS A 38 5.57 -13.53 3.69
N VAL A 39 6.48 -12.78 4.32
CA VAL A 39 7.00 -11.51 3.78
C VAL A 39 7.62 -11.74 2.41
N ALA A 40 8.44 -12.75 2.26
CA ALA A 40 9.04 -13.11 0.97
C ALA A 40 7.96 -13.50 -0.06
N ALA A 41 7.04 -14.37 0.24
CA ALA A 41 5.96 -14.76 -0.67
C ALA A 41 5.08 -13.59 -1.09
N CYS A 42 4.72 -12.69 -0.16
CA CYS A 42 4.05 -11.45 -0.53
C CYS A 42 4.93 -10.52 -1.39
N ALA A 43 6.29 -10.49 -1.22
CA ALA A 43 7.20 -9.74 -2.09
C ALA A 43 7.23 -10.30 -3.51
N THR A 44 7.07 -11.61 -3.68
CA THR A 44 7.03 -12.24 -5.00
C THR A 44 5.73 -11.93 -5.72
N ILE A 45 4.60 -11.98 -5.03
CA ILE A 45 3.31 -11.57 -5.62
C ILE A 45 3.41 -10.13 -6.15
N ASN A 46 4.19 -9.27 -5.53
CA ASN A 46 4.36 -7.87 -5.98
C ASN A 46 5.43 -7.65 -7.05
N ALA A 47 6.37 -8.56 -7.34
CA ALA A 47 7.55 -8.23 -8.15
C ALA A 47 8.05 -9.29 -9.11
N TRP A 48 7.98 -10.30 -9.43
CA TRP A 48 8.62 -11.37 -10.26
C TRP A 48 9.76 -11.00 -11.22
N VAL A 49 10.97 -11.52 -11.03
CA VAL A 49 11.96 -11.77 -12.11
C VAL A 49 13.11 -12.68 -11.74
N PHE A 50 13.46 -12.84 -10.50
CA PHE A 50 14.69 -13.56 -10.14
C PHE A 50 14.60 -15.08 -10.36
N HIS A 51 13.40 -15.63 -10.59
CA HIS A 51 13.23 -17.08 -10.77
C HIS A 51 13.82 -17.65 -12.06
N PHE A 52 13.93 -16.88 -13.13
CA PHE A 52 14.61 -17.37 -14.33
C PHE A 52 16.12 -17.51 -14.10
N PHE A 53 16.72 -16.59 -13.33
CA PHE A 53 18.14 -16.70 -12.92
C PHE A 53 18.33 -17.66 -11.75
N ILE A 54 17.37 -17.84 -10.87
CA ILE A 54 17.45 -18.78 -9.73
C ILE A 54 17.17 -20.23 -10.17
N PHE A 55 16.34 -20.48 -11.16
CA PHE A 55 16.26 -21.83 -11.75
C PHE A 55 17.63 -22.27 -12.31
N LEU A 56 18.44 -21.33 -12.77
CA LEU A 56 19.83 -21.57 -13.11
C LEU A 56 20.77 -21.57 -11.87
N GLY A 57 20.40 -20.88 -10.77
CA GLY A 57 21.18 -20.74 -9.52
C GLY A 57 20.74 -21.61 -8.35
N VAL A 58 19.56 -22.26 -8.41
CA VAL A 58 18.99 -23.15 -7.36
C VAL A 58 19.82 -24.43 -7.12
N MET A 59 20.82 -24.66 -7.95
CA MET A 59 21.81 -25.71 -7.61
C MET A 59 22.80 -25.28 -6.51
N VAL A 60 22.74 -24.06 -5.94
CA VAL A 60 23.81 -23.56 -5.03
C VAL A 60 23.38 -23.03 -3.66
N GLY A 61 22.09 -22.90 -3.31
CA GLY A 61 21.77 -22.49 -1.94
C GLY A 61 20.33 -22.06 -1.65
N LEU A 62 19.67 -22.76 -0.75
CA LEU A 62 18.26 -22.61 -0.39
C LEU A 62 17.90 -21.37 0.46
N GLU A 63 18.86 -20.61 0.98
CA GLU A 63 18.60 -19.50 1.91
C GLU A 63 18.33 -18.15 1.21
N GLU A 64 18.84 -17.92 0.01
CA GLU A 64 18.59 -16.67 -0.76
C GLU A 64 17.28 -16.67 -1.54
N VAL A 65 16.68 -17.85 -1.75
CA VAL A 65 15.44 -18.04 -2.55
C VAL A 65 14.21 -17.41 -1.89
N VAL A 66 14.20 -17.26 -0.58
CA VAL A 66 13.05 -16.79 0.19
C VAL A 66 12.87 -15.26 0.15
N ALA A 67 13.92 -14.51 -0.12
CA ALA A 67 13.89 -13.03 -0.16
C ALA A 67 13.29 -12.45 -1.45
N ASP A 68 13.15 -13.26 -2.51
CA ASP A 68 12.92 -12.77 -3.88
C ASP A 68 11.46 -12.75 -4.37
N LEU A 69 10.54 -13.20 -3.57
CA LEU A 69 9.20 -13.59 -3.98
C LEU A 69 8.08 -12.54 -4.07
N ARG A 70 8.28 -11.20 -4.05
CA ARG A 70 7.18 -10.20 -4.04
C ARG A 70 6.97 -9.35 -5.29
N ARG A 71 7.44 -9.74 -6.45
CA ARG A 71 7.68 -8.81 -7.57
C ARG A 71 6.65 -8.80 -8.71
N HIS A 72 5.51 -9.52 -8.61
CA HIS A 72 4.69 -9.81 -9.79
C HIS A 72 3.66 -8.77 -10.21
N THR A 73 2.64 -8.54 -9.40
CA THR A 73 1.41 -7.93 -9.90
C THR A 73 1.57 -6.46 -10.28
N TRP A 74 2.15 -5.68 -9.40
CA TRP A 74 2.42 -4.26 -9.66
C TRP A 74 3.56 -4.05 -10.65
N GLY A 75 4.53 -4.97 -10.71
CA GLY A 75 5.59 -4.97 -11.70
C GLY A 75 5.08 -5.18 -13.12
N LEU A 76 4.15 -6.10 -13.31
CA LEU A 76 3.47 -6.34 -14.59
C LEU A 76 2.64 -5.13 -15.04
N ASN A 77 1.95 -4.47 -14.10
CA ASN A 77 1.24 -3.23 -14.40
C ASN A 77 2.21 -2.11 -14.87
N SER A 78 3.38 -2.01 -14.26
CA SER A 78 4.42 -1.05 -14.71
C SER A 78 4.97 -1.36 -16.10
N ALA A 79 5.01 -2.65 -16.50
CA ALA A 79 5.38 -3.06 -17.85
C ALA A 79 4.34 -2.68 -18.92
N TYR A 80 3.12 -2.28 -18.53
CA TYR A 80 2.10 -1.80 -19.47
C TYR A 80 2.60 -0.66 -20.35
N ALA A 81 3.48 0.19 -19.84
CA ALA A 81 4.10 1.27 -20.63
C ALA A 81 4.86 0.75 -21.86
N VAL A 82 5.47 -0.44 -21.79
CA VAL A 82 6.17 -1.07 -22.93
C VAL A 82 5.17 -1.57 -23.97
N PHE A 83 4.08 -2.22 -23.51
CA PHE A 83 3.01 -2.64 -24.41
C PHE A 83 2.33 -1.45 -25.08
N LEU A 84 2.03 -0.40 -24.31
CA LEU A 84 1.48 0.85 -24.80
C LEU A 84 2.36 1.46 -25.90
N ALA A 85 3.67 1.59 -25.64
CA ALA A 85 4.62 2.10 -26.63
C ALA A 85 4.62 1.26 -27.91
N TYR A 86 4.54 -0.06 -27.79
CA TYR A 86 4.48 -0.97 -28.94
C TYR A 86 3.16 -0.83 -29.73
N TYR A 87 2.01 -0.73 -29.04
CA TYR A 87 0.71 -0.52 -29.70
C TYR A 87 0.68 0.76 -30.52
N LEU A 88 1.19 1.86 -29.92
CA LEU A 88 1.20 3.17 -30.56
C LEU A 88 2.20 3.25 -31.73
N ALA A 89 3.34 2.57 -31.63
CA ALA A 89 4.36 2.59 -32.67
C ALA A 89 3.98 1.77 -33.90
N ASN A 90 3.15 0.73 -33.75
CA ASN A 90 2.83 -0.20 -34.82
C ASN A 90 1.36 -0.14 -35.27
N ASP A 91 0.55 0.79 -34.74
CA ASP A 91 -0.89 0.94 -35.02
C ASP A 91 -1.64 -0.42 -35.03
N ILE A 92 -1.39 -1.23 -33.98
CA ILE A 92 -1.86 -2.62 -33.88
C ILE A 92 -3.39 -2.73 -33.94
N PHE A 93 -4.08 -1.70 -33.43
CA PHE A 93 -5.54 -1.64 -33.41
C PHE A 93 -6.01 -0.37 -34.14
N PRO A 94 -6.28 -0.46 -35.47
CA PRO A 94 -6.66 0.71 -36.28
C PRO A 94 -7.88 1.44 -35.70
N GLY A 95 -7.78 2.76 -35.59
CA GLY A 95 -8.84 3.62 -35.04
C GLY A 95 -8.84 3.72 -33.51
N ALA A 96 -7.94 3.06 -32.81
CA ALA A 96 -7.79 3.25 -31.36
C ALA A 96 -7.06 4.56 -31.05
N SER A 97 -7.66 5.40 -30.21
CA SER A 97 -7.04 6.66 -29.78
C SER A 97 -5.99 6.42 -28.70
N HIS A 98 -5.03 7.35 -28.55
CA HIS A 98 -4.09 7.37 -27.44
C HIS A 98 -4.82 7.34 -26.10
N LEU A 99 -5.98 7.99 -26.01
CA LEU A 99 -6.82 8.01 -24.82
C LEU A 99 -7.40 6.64 -24.48
N SER A 100 -7.79 5.84 -25.50
CA SER A 100 -8.29 4.48 -25.28
C SER A 100 -7.25 3.59 -24.59
N TYR A 101 -6.00 3.66 -25.01
CA TYR A 101 -4.91 2.92 -24.38
C TYR A 101 -4.60 3.43 -22.97
N ALA A 102 -4.63 4.74 -22.75
CA ALA A 102 -4.44 5.32 -21.40
C ALA A 102 -5.53 4.82 -20.43
N PHE A 103 -6.78 4.73 -20.91
CA PHE A 103 -7.88 4.18 -20.10
C PHE A 103 -7.70 2.70 -19.76
N ILE A 104 -7.13 1.88 -20.62
CA ILE A 104 -6.86 0.47 -20.30
C ILE A 104 -5.91 0.35 -19.11
N GLY A 105 -4.82 1.13 -19.12
CA GLY A 105 -3.87 1.16 -18.00
C GLY A 105 -4.47 1.70 -16.71
N GLY A 106 -5.20 2.82 -16.78
CA GLY A 106 -5.90 3.40 -15.61
C GLY A 106 -7.00 2.49 -15.07
N LEU A 107 -7.73 1.80 -15.95
CA LEU A 107 -8.78 0.87 -15.58
C LEU A 107 -8.22 -0.32 -14.79
N SER A 108 -7.04 -0.84 -15.14
CA SER A 108 -6.42 -1.94 -14.42
C SER A 108 -6.16 -1.60 -12.95
N ILE A 109 -5.64 -0.41 -12.67
CA ILE A 109 -5.41 0.06 -11.29
C ILE A 109 -6.73 0.28 -10.56
N SER A 110 -7.68 0.95 -11.19
CA SER A 110 -9.00 1.21 -10.60
C SER A 110 -9.72 -0.07 -10.23
N GLN A 111 -9.73 -1.07 -11.12
CA GLN A 111 -10.38 -2.36 -10.86
C GLN A 111 -9.70 -3.15 -9.76
N ALA A 112 -8.36 -3.06 -9.65
CA ALA A 112 -7.63 -3.68 -8.55
C ALA A 112 -8.04 -3.12 -7.17
N LEU A 113 -8.41 -1.86 -7.10
CA LEU A 113 -8.86 -1.22 -5.86
C LEU A 113 -10.37 -1.41 -5.62
N ILE A 114 -11.21 -1.33 -6.67
CA ILE A 114 -12.66 -1.55 -6.60
C ILE A 114 -12.99 -2.95 -6.07
N VAL A 115 -12.22 -3.95 -6.44
CA VAL A 115 -12.47 -5.33 -6.04
C VAL A 115 -12.18 -5.61 -4.57
N SER A 116 -11.58 -4.66 -3.84
CA SER A 116 -11.14 -4.86 -2.45
C SER A 116 -12.24 -5.36 -1.49
N PRO A 117 -13.49 -4.88 -1.51
CA PRO A 117 -14.54 -5.43 -0.66
C PRO A 117 -14.88 -6.89 -1.01
N VAL A 118 -14.86 -7.22 -2.31
CA VAL A 118 -15.13 -8.60 -2.78
C VAL A 118 -13.99 -9.53 -2.37
N ALA A 119 -12.74 -9.11 -2.56
CA ALA A 119 -11.56 -9.88 -2.16
C ALA A 119 -11.51 -10.10 -0.62
N THR A 120 -11.88 -9.08 0.17
CA THR A 120 -11.98 -9.19 1.63
C THR A 120 -13.09 -10.17 2.03
N LEU A 121 -14.27 -10.10 1.37
CA LEU A 121 -15.35 -11.06 1.58
C LEU A 121 -14.95 -12.48 1.22
N THR A 122 -14.27 -12.66 0.09
CA THR A 122 -13.76 -13.97 -0.36
C THR A 122 -12.75 -14.52 0.65
N THR A 123 -11.87 -13.67 1.19
CA THR A 123 -10.93 -14.07 2.24
C THR A 123 -11.64 -14.51 3.51
N ARG A 124 -12.72 -13.84 3.87
CA ARG A 124 -13.57 -14.21 5.02
C ARG A 124 -14.25 -15.55 4.85
N LEU A 125 -14.85 -15.79 3.68
CA LEU A 125 -15.68 -16.97 3.42
C LEU A 125 -14.85 -18.21 3.06
N PHE A 126 -13.82 -18.05 2.23
CA PHE A 126 -13.07 -19.14 1.61
C PHE A 126 -11.59 -19.17 2.04
N GLY A 127 -11.13 -18.17 2.77
CA GLY A 127 -9.75 -18.05 3.24
C GLY A 127 -8.81 -17.39 2.25
N THR A 128 -7.65 -16.96 2.75
CA THR A 128 -6.64 -16.20 2.00
C THR A 128 -6.10 -16.94 0.78
N ARG A 129 -5.83 -18.24 0.90
CA ARG A 129 -5.31 -19.04 -0.23
C ARG A 129 -6.26 -19.07 -1.41
N THR A 130 -7.54 -19.29 -1.17
CA THR A 130 -8.58 -19.30 -2.23
C THR A 130 -8.67 -17.94 -2.90
N THR A 131 -8.64 -16.85 -2.12
CA THR A 131 -8.63 -15.48 -2.63
C THR A 131 -7.44 -15.24 -3.56
N LEU A 132 -6.24 -15.64 -3.15
CA LEU A 132 -5.03 -15.53 -3.97
C LEU A 132 -5.11 -16.37 -5.25
N LEU A 133 -5.59 -17.62 -5.17
CA LEU A 133 -5.74 -18.49 -6.34
C LEU A 133 -6.77 -17.97 -7.36
N ILE A 134 -7.85 -17.33 -6.92
CA ILE A 134 -8.78 -16.62 -7.80
C ILE A 134 -8.04 -15.50 -8.54
N GLY A 135 -7.22 -14.72 -7.82
CA GLY A 135 -6.39 -13.69 -8.42
C GLY A 135 -5.42 -14.22 -9.47
N VAL A 136 -4.75 -15.34 -9.16
CA VAL A 136 -3.85 -16.03 -10.12
C VAL A 136 -4.59 -16.45 -11.39
N ALA A 137 -5.76 -17.05 -11.24
CA ALA A 137 -6.56 -17.49 -12.38
C ALA A 137 -6.96 -16.32 -13.28
N LEU A 138 -7.47 -15.23 -12.68
CA LEU A 138 -7.87 -14.02 -13.41
C LEU A 138 -6.70 -13.36 -14.13
N GLU A 139 -5.55 -13.22 -13.48
CA GLU A 139 -4.35 -12.63 -14.07
C GLU A 139 -3.82 -13.49 -15.23
N THR A 140 -3.82 -14.81 -15.08
CA THR A 140 -3.42 -15.75 -16.13
C THR A 140 -4.36 -15.68 -17.34
N ILE A 141 -5.68 -15.72 -17.08
CA ILE A 141 -6.70 -15.61 -18.14
C ILE A 141 -6.58 -14.28 -18.87
N SER A 142 -6.28 -13.20 -18.16
CA SER A 142 -6.05 -11.89 -18.74
C SER A 142 -4.94 -11.89 -19.81
N PHE A 143 -3.76 -12.41 -19.47
CA PHE A 143 -2.64 -12.46 -20.43
C PHE A 143 -2.91 -13.44 -21.59
N ILE A 144 -3.54 -14.57 -21.32
CA ILE A 144 -3.96 -15.48 -22.40
C ILE A 144 -4.96 -14.77 -23.32
N GLY A 145 -5.98 -14.10 -22.77
CA GLY A 145 -6.95 -13.32 -23.54
C GLY A 145 -6.30 -12.20 -24.36
N ALA A 146 -5.37 -11.46 -23.76
CA ALA A 146 -4.61 -10.42 -24.45
C ALA A 146 -3.77 -10.97 -25.62
N SER A 147 -3.29 -12.22 -25.53
CA SER A 147 -2.52 -12.86 -26.61
C SER A 147 -3.33 -13.15 -27.87
N PHE A 148 -4.67 -13.17 -27.78
CA PHE A 148 -5.61 -13.36 -28.89
C PHE A 148 -6.36 -12.08 -29.26
N ALA A 149 -5.99 -10.93 -28.67
CA ALA A 149 -6.66 -9.68 -28.94
C ALA A 149 -6.49 -9.24 -30.39
N SER A 150 -7.61 -9.05 -31.10
CA SER A 150 -7.67 -8.55 -32.47
C SER A 150 -8.38 -7.18 -32.58
N GLN A 151 -9.03 -6.74 -31.51
CA GLN A 151 -9.74 -5.47 -31.41
C GLN A 151 -9.44 -4.79 -30.07
N ILE A 152 -9.54 -3.47 -30.02
CA ILE A 152 -9.22 -2.69 -28.83
C ILE A 152 -10.06 -3.08 -27.60
N TRP A 153 -11.34 -3.43 -27.77
CA TRP A 153 -12.20 -3.83 -26.67
C TRP A 153 -11.77 -5.17 -26.02
N HIS A 154 -11.07 -6.06 -26.77
CA HIS A 154 -10.46 -7.26 -26.17
C HIS A 154 -9.42 -6.88 -25.12
N LEU A 155 -8.66 -5.79 -25.36
CA LEU A 155 -7.69 -5.29 -24.37
C LEU A 155 -8.39 -4.65 -23.17
N PHE A 156 -9.51 -3.95 -23.35
CA PHE A 156 -10.30 -3.43 -22.24
C PHE A 156 -10.75 -4.56 -21.31
N LEU A 157 -11.24 -5.66 -21.87
CA LEU A 157 -11.69 -6.80 -21.08
C LEU A 157 -10.52 -7.58 -20.45
N SER A 158 -9.46 -7.84 -21.23
CA SER A 158 -8.32 -8.62 -20.75
C SER A 158 -7.40 -7.79 -19.86
N GLN A 159 -6.72 -6.78 -20.41
CA GLN A 159 -5.72 -6.00 -19.66
C GLN A 159 -6.33 -4.95 -18.72
N GLY A 160 -7.52 -4.42 -19.03
CA GLY A 160 -8.22 -3.47 -18.16
C GLY A 160 -8.93 -4.18 -17.01
N LEU A 161 -9.99 -4.92 -17.31
CA LEU A 161 -10.87 -5.49 -16.28
C LEU A 161 -10.30 -6.75 -15.65
N CYS A 162 -10.02 -7.78 -16.44
CA CYS A 162 -9.64 -9.10 -15.94
C CYS A 162 -8.30 -9.05 -15.19
N PHE A 163 -7.29 -8.36 -15.77
CA PHE A 163 -6.01 -8.14 -15.11
C PHE A 163 -6.17 -7.33 -13.83
N GLY A 164 -6.95 -6.24 -13.86
CA GLY A 164 -7.20 -5.41 -12.69
C GLY A 164 -7.82 -6.20 -11.54
N TYR A 165 -8.86 -7.00 -11.81
CA TYR A 165 -9.44 -7.87 -10.79
C TYR A 165 -8.44 -8.91 -10.27
N GLY A 166 -7.69 -9.58 -11.14
CA GLY A 166 -6.65 -10.52 -10.75
C GLY A 166 -5.62 -9.90 -9.82
N MET A 167 -5.08 -8.74 -10.22
CA MET A 167 -4.15 -7.94 -9.42
C MET A 167 -4.75 -7.55 -8.06
N GLY A 168 -6.02 -7.15 -8.04
CA GLY A 168 -6.71 -6.75 -6.81
C GLY A 168 -6.88 -7.90 -5.81
N PHE A 169 -7.31 -9.08 -6.27
CA PHE A 169 -7.40 -10.27 -5.41
C PHE A 169 -6.04 -10.66 -4.82
N LEU A 170 -4.97 -10.62 -5.62
CA LEU A 170 -3.61 -10.91 -5.17
C LEU A 170 -3.10 -9.85 -4.17
N PHE A 171 -3.33 -8.58 -4.47
CA PHE A 171 -2.89 -7.48 -3.62
C PHE A 171 -3.62 -7.46 -2.28
N VAL A 172 -4.96 -7.43 -2.30
CA VAL A 172 -5.79 -7.36 -1.08
C VAL A 172 -5.58 -8.59 -0.20
N GLY A 173 -5.49 -9.78 -0.80
CA GLY A 173 -5.23 -11.03 -0.09
C GLY A 173 -3.85 -11.09 0.58
N SER A 174 -2.87 -10.30 0.11
CA SER A 174 -1.49 -10.36 0.61
C SER A 174 -1.07 -9.16 1.47
N VAL A 175 -1.66 -7.98 1.29
CA VAL A 175 -1.16 -6.71 1.86
C VAL A 175 -1.15 -6.69 3.39
N GLY A 176 -2.13 -7.29 4.06
CA GLY A 176 -2.22 -7.32 5.52
C GLY A 176 -1.37 -8.39 6.21
N ILE A 177 -0.79 -9.32 5.45
CA ILE A 177 -0.14 -10.51 6.03
C ILE A 177 1.14 -10.14 6.79
N SER A 178 1.96 -9.25 6.23
CA SER A 178 3.19 -8.80 6.89
C SER A 178 2.91 -8.19 8.27
N ALA A 179 1.81 -7.45 8.40
CA ALA A 179 1.41 -6.84 9.67
C ALA A 179 0.98 -7.85 10.74
N GLN A 180 0.55 -9.05 10.34
CA GLN A 180 0.11 -10.11 11.25
C GLN A 180 1.27 -10.90 11.86
N TRP A 181 2.43 -10.92 11.20
CA TRP A 181 3.59 -11.71 11.63
C TRP A 181 4.61 -10.90 12.43
N PHE A 182 4.56 -9.57 12.37
CA PHE A 182 5.53 -8.69 13.00
C PHE A 182 4.84 -7.63 13.86
N THR A 183 5.42 -7.35 15.04
CA THR A 183 5.07 -6.20 15.89
C THR A 183 6.15 -5.13 15.82
N THR A 184 7.40 -5.51 16.07
CA THR A 184 8.55 -4.60 16.18
C THR A 184 9.15 -4.21 14.82
N ARG A 185 9.04 -5.08 13.80
CA ARG A 185 9.58 -4.86 12.43
C ARG A 185 8.49 -4.85 11.37
N ARG A 186 7.31 -4.36 11.73
CA ARG A 186 6.11 -4.37 10.88
C ARG A 186 6.28 -3.52 9.64
N SER A 187 6.84 -2.32 9.80
CA SER A 187 7.05 -1.39 8.68
C SER A 187 8.20 -1.84 7.78
N LEU A 188 9.27 -2.39 8.33
CA LEU A 188 10.35 -2.99 7.53
C LEU A 188 9.81 -4.13 6.66
N ALA A 189 9.06 -5.07 7.27
CA ALA A 189 8.47 -6.19 6.56
C ALA A 189 7.54 -5.74 5.42
N ASN A 190 6.71 -4.71 5.65
CA ASN A 190 5.86 -4.13 4.63
C ASN A 190 6.64 -3.34 3.57
N GLY A 191 7.69 -2.62 3.98
CA GLY A 191 8.57 -1.86 3.08
C GLY A 191 9.32 -2.77 2.10
N ILE A 192 9.90 -3.88 2.58
CA ILE A 192 10.48 -4.94 1.73
C ILE A 192 9.41 -5.50 0.79
N ALA A 193 8.21 -5.69 1.32
CA ALA A 193 7.04 -6.13 0.59
C ALA A 193 6.73 -5.23 -0.59
N ALA A 194 6.64 -3.97 -0.34
CA ALA A 194 6.28 -2.97 -1.32
C ALA A 194 7.41 -2.68 -2.32
N ALA A 195 8.69 -2.79 -1.92
CA ALA A 195 9.86 -2.59 -2.78
C ALA A 195 9.85 -3.50 -4.02
N GLY A 196 9.28 -4.68 -3.87
CA GLY A 196 9.10 -5.63 -4.95
C GLY A 196 8.49 -5.03 -6.21
N SER A 197 7.46 -4.18 -6.10
CA SER A 197 6.80 -3.60 -7.26
C SER A 197 7.72 -2.73 -8.12
N GLY A 198 8.63 -1.98 -7.52
CA GLY A 198 9.58 -1.13 -8.26
C GLY A 198 10.61 -1.97 -9.03
N LEU A 199 11.20 -2.99 -8.40
CA LEU A 199 12.12 -3.92 -9.05
C LEU A 199 11.41 -4.71 -10.16
N GLY A 200 10.19 -5.20 -9.89
CA GLY A 200 9.37 -5.90 -10.87
C GLY A 200 9.10 -5.04 -12.09
N GLY A 201 8.72 -3.77 -11.90
CA GLY A 201 8.48 -2.83 -12.99
C GLY A 201 9.67 -2.71 -13.93
N LEU A 202 10.88 -2.55 -13.39
CA LEU A 202 12.10 -2.48 -14.19
C LEU A 202 12.32 -3.74 -15.01
N ILE A 203 12.27 -4.90 -14.38
CA ILE A 203 12.69 -6.16 -15.00
C ILE A 203 11.64 -6.66 -16.00
N TYR A 204 10.33 -6.50 -15.68
CA TYR A 204 9.28 -6.84 -16.63
C TYR A 204 9.27 -5.94 -17.86
N SER A 205 9.56 -4.65 -17.69
CA SER A 205 9.67 -3.74 -18.83
C SER A 205 10.78 -4.19 -19.78
N LEU A 206 11.94 -4.57 -19.26
CA LEU A 206 13.07 -5.08 -20.06
C LEU A 206 12.74 -6.44 -20.70
N ALA A 207 12.16 -7.36 -19.93
CA ALA A 207 11.79 -8.69 -20.42
C ALA A 207 10.69 -8.61 -21.49
N ALA A 208 9.63 -7.83 -21.27
CA ALA A 208 8.57 -7.63 -22.23
C ALA A 208 9.09 -7.03 -23.54
N GLN A 209 9.95 -6.00 -23.46
CA GLN A 209 10.57 -5.40 -24.63
C GLN A 209 11.40 -6.42 -25.44
N ALA A 210 12.22 -7.23 -24.76
CA ALA A 210 13.03 -8.27 -25.40
C ALA A 210 12.15 -9.35 -26.02
N MET A 211 11.10 -9.81 -25.33
CA MET A 211 10.17 -10.82 -25.84
C MET A 211 9.39 -10.31 -27.04
N ILE A 212 8.83 -9.11 -27.00
CA ILE A 212 8.09 -8.51 -28.11
C ILE A 212 8.98 -8.45 -29.36
N ARG A 213 10.22 -8.01 -29.21
CA ARG A 213 11.17 -7.87 -30.34
C ARG A 213 11.56 -9.21 -30.95
N ASN A 214 11.78 -10.25 -30.13
CA ASN A 214 12.36 -11.52 -30.60
C ASN A 214 11.32 -12.57 -30.99
N ILE A 215 10.17 -12.61 -30.30
CA ILE A 215 9.15 -13.66 -30.46
C ILE A 215 7.74 -13.12 -30.75
N GLY A 216 7.59 -11.79 -30.76
CA GLY A 216 6.33 -11.11 -31.02
C GLY A 216 5.41 -10.98 -29.81
N LEU A 217 4.44 -10.06 -29.93
CA LEU A 217 3.52 -9.68 -28.85
C LEU A 217 2.66 -10.85 -28.32
N PRO A 218 2.03 -11.71 -29.17
CA PRO A 218 1.20 -12.79 -28.65
C PRO A 218 1.97 -13.79 -27.78
N TRP A 219 3.18 -14.16 -28.20
CA TRP A 219 4.02 -15.07 -27.43
C TRP A 219 4.57 -14.42 -26.15
N ALA A 220 4.87 -13.13 -26.18
CA ALA A 220 5.24 -12.39 -24.97
C ALA A 220 4.14 -12.51 -23.90
N PHE A 221 2.87 -12.31 -24.25
CA PHE A 221 1.75 -12.48 -23.31
C PHE A 221 1.58 -13.92 -22.83
N ARG A 222 1.73 -14.92 -23.69
CA ARG A 222 1.62 -16.35 -23.29
C ARG A 222 2.71 -16.74 -22.30
N ILE A 223 3.95 -16.31 -22.54
CA ILE A 223 5.05 -16.55 -21.62
C ILE A 223 4.79 -15.86 -20.28
N LEU A 224 4.35 -14.59 -20.28
CA LEU A 224 3.99 -13.89 -19.07
C LEU A 224 2.85 -14.59 -18.31
N ALA A 225 1.84 -15.13 -19.02
CA ALA A 225 0.76 -15.91 -18.41
C ALA A 225 1.29 -17.15 -17.68
N ILE A 226 2.13 -17.94 -18.34
CA ILE A 226 2.72 -19.17 -17.76
C ILE A 226 3.52 -18.82 -16.52
N ILE A 227 4.34 -17.81 -16.63
CA ILE A 227 5.20 -17.38 -15.54
C ILE A 227 4.36 -16.87 -14.36
N ALA A 228 3.41 -15.94 -14.60
CA ALA A 228 2.50 -15.44 -13.57
C ALA A 228 1.76 -16.60 -12.87
N PHE A 229 1.25 -17.55 -13.64
CA PHE A 229 0.57 -18.73 -13.11
C PHE A 229 1.46 -19.53 -12.15
N VAL A 230 2.64 -19.95 -12.62
CA VAL A 230 3.54 -20.81 -11.83
C VAL A 230 3.96 -20.14 -10.52
N VAL A 231 4.39 -18.89 -10.62
CA VAL A 231 4.97 -18.21 -9.46
C VAL A 231 3.91 -17.74 -8.49
N ASN A 232 2.84 -17.09 -8.97
CA ASN A 232 1.77 -16.63 -8.06
C ASN A 232 1.07 -17.83 -7.40
N THR A 233 0.92 -18.96 -8.09
CA THR A 233 0.40 -20.20 -7.47
C THR A 233 1.33 -20.68 -6.37
N THR A 234 2.63 -20.77 -6.63
CA THR A 234 3.61 -21.18 -5.62
C THR A 234 3.56 -20.27 -4.40
N CYS A 235 3.50 -18.96 -4.60
CA CYS A 235 3.40 -17.99 -3.51
C CYS A 235 2.08 -18.13 -2.74
N ALA A 236 0.95 -18.29 -3.45
CA ALA A 236 -0.36 -18.46 -2.82
C ALA A 236 -0.42 -19.70 -1.93
N LEU A 237 0.28 -20.79 -2.31
CA LEU A 237 0.36 -22.01 -1.51
C LEU A 237 1.26 -21.87 -0.28
N ILE A 238 2.36 -21.11 -0.40
CA ILE A 238 3.32 -20.88 0.69
C ILE A 238 2.76 -19.88 1.72
N ILE A 239 1.99 -18.89 1.30
CA ILE A 239 1.45 -17.87 2.21
C ILE A 239 0.56 -18.49 3.29
N ARG A 240 0.81 -18.07 4.54
CA ARG A 240 -0.01 -18.42 5.71
C ARG A 240 -0.46 -17.13 6.39
N ASP A 241 -1.76 -16.98 6.57
CA ASP A 241 -2.35 -15.92 7.38
C ASP A 241 -2.53 -16.34 8.84
N ARG A 242 -2.77 -15.36 9.72
CA ARG A 242 -3.09 -15.54 11.13
C ARG A 242 -4.47 -14.96 11.48
N ASN A 243 -5.34 -14.78 10.49
CA ASN A 243 -6.65 -14.16 10.65
C ASN A 243 -7.49 -14.78 11.77
N LYS A 244 -7.50 -16.12 11.86
CA LYS A 244 -8.23 -16.85 12.91
C LYS A 244 -7.62 -16.64 14.30
N GLN A 245 -6.29 -16.57 14.41
CA GLN A 245 -5.58 -16.42 15.70
C GLN A 245 -5.76 -15.00 16.25
N ILE A 246 -5.79 -14.00 15.35
CA ILE A 246 -5.99 -12.58 15.70
C ILE A 246 -7.46 -12.28 15.94
N GLY A 247 -8.38 -13.11 15.42
CA GLY A 247 -9.83 -12.83 15.46
C GLY A 247 -10.18 -11.63 14.58
N SER A 248 -9.51 -11.48 13.42
CA SER A 248 -9.70 -10.32 12.55
C SER A 248 -11.12 -10.22 12.03
N SER A 249 -11.72 -9.03 12.12
CA SER A 249 -13.00 -8.70 11.51
C SER A 249 -12.77 -8.45 10.01
N GLN A 250 -13.17 -9.39 9.16
CA GLN A 250 -13.04 -9.25 7.70
C GLN A 250 -14.37 -8.79 7.11
N LEU A 251 -14.85 -7.65 7.59
CA LEU A 251 -16.06 -7.03 7.04
C LEU A 251 -15.68 -6.28 5.75
N SER A 252 -16.32 -6.62 4.66
CA SER A 252 -16.06 -5.99 3.35
C SER A 252 -16.34 -4.50 3.36
N PHE A 253 -17.36 -4.09 4.10
CA PHE A 253 -17.76 -2.70 4.27
C PHE A 253 -18.23 -2.46 5.70
N ASP A 254 -17.37 -1.90 6.54
CA ASP A 254 -17.72 -1.49 7.89
C ASP A 254 -17.88 0.03 7.97
N TYR A 255 -19.14 0.50 7.82
CA TYR A 255 -19.47 1.92 7.88
C TYR A 255 -19.15 2.57 9.24
N ARG A 256 -18.98 1.78 10.32
CA ARG A 256 -18.65 2.28 11.66
C ARG A 256 -17.28 2.93 11.69
N LEU A 257 -16.37 2.48 10.81
CA LEU A 257 -15.03 3.06 10.71
C LEU A 257 -15.06 4.51 10.27
N PHE A 258 -16.04 4.92 9.44
CA PHE A 258 -16.21 6.33 9.02
C PHE A 258 -16.60 7.26 10.16
N LYS A 259 -17.08 6.74 11.29
CA LYS A 259 -17.36 7.55 12.49
C LYS A 259 -16.09 7.90 13.27
N LYS A 260 -14.96 7.24 12.99
CA LYS A 260 -13.67 7.47 13.64
C LYS A 260 -12.90 8.57 12.90
N PRO A 261 -12.73 9.79 13.45
CA PRO A 261 -12.09 10.91 12.74
C PRO A 261 -10.65 10.62 12.34
N GLN A 262 -9.92 9.82 13.12
CA GLN A 262 -8.57 9.36 12.82
C GLN A 262 -8.51 8.49 11.56
N PHE A 263 -9.55 7.68 11.33
CA PHE A 263 -9.65 6.89 10.11
C PHE A 263 -9.97 7.76 8.89
N LEU A 264 -10.83 8.76 9.05
CA LEU A 264 -11.09 9.75 7.99
C LEU A 264 -9.82 10.52 7.64
N GLY A 265 -9.04 10.94 8.63
CA GLY A 265 -7.73 11.57 8.39
C GLY A 265 -6.78 10.67 7.60
N LEU A 266 -6.73 9.37 7.90
CA LEU A 266 -5.93 8.41 7.15
C LEU A 266 -6.42 8.27 5.69
N MET A 267 -7.73 8.26 5.46
CA MET A 267 -8.31 8.22 4.11
C MET A 267 -7.99 9.47 3.31
N VAL A 268 -8.11 10.66 3.92
CA VAL A 268 -7.76 11.93 3.27
C VAL A 268 -6.25 11.98 2.96
N PHE A 269 -5.40 11.51 3.88
CA PHE A 269 -3.97 11.35 3.63
C PHE A 269 -3.70 10.47 2.40
N GLY A 270 -4.33 9.29 2.33
CA GLY A 270 -4.20 8.38 1.19
C GLY A 270 -4.69 8.99 -0.11
N PHE A 271 -5.86 9.64 -0.07
CA PHE A 271 -6.47 10.30 -1.23
C PHE A 271 -5.56 11.38 -1.82
N LEU A 272 -5.07 12.30 -0.99
CA LEU A 272 -4.19 13.39 -1.43
C LEU A 272 -2.82 12.87 -1.89
N SER A 273 -2.27 11.87 -1.18
CA SER A 273 -1.02 11.23 -1.58
C SER A 273 -1.13 10.56 -2.95
N MET A 274 -2.26 9.90 -3.26
CA MET A 274 -2.47 9.25 -4.55
C MET A 274 -2.72 10.24 -5.68
N LEU A 275 -3.39 11.37 -5.41
CA LEU A 275 -3.50 12.46 -6.38
C LEU A 275 -2.12 12.93 -6.84
N ALA A 276 -1.20 13.11 -5.91
CA ALA A 276 0.16 13.54 -6.22
C ALA A 276 0.99 12.42 -6.88
N TYR A 277 0.93 11.21 -6.32
CA TYR A 277 1.75 10.08 -6.74
C TYR A 277 1.52 9.68 -8.19
N VAL A 278 0.26 9.59 -8.60
CA VAL A 278 -0.10 9.13 -9.96
C VAL A 278 0.33 10.16 -11.00
N VAL A 279 0.12 11.47 -10.73
CA VAL A 279 0.62 12.52 -11.61
C VAL A 279 2.14 12.46 -11.74
N LEU A 280 2.88 12.33 -10.62
CA LEU A 280 4.33 12.20 -10.65
C LEU A 280 4.77 11.01 -11.51
N LEU A 281 4.15 9.84 -11.31
CA LEU A 281 4.53 8.59 -11.95
C LEU A 281 4.41 8.64 -13.48
N PHE A 282 3.31 9.19 -13.97
CA PHE A 282 3.01 9.19 -15.40
C PHE A 282 3.47 10.47 -16.12
N SER A 283 3.44 11.60 -15.45
CA SER A 283 3.82 12.89 -16.05
C SER A 283 5.34 13.11 -16.11
N LEU A 284 6.14 12.49 -15.24
CA LEU A 284 7.60 12.72 -15.20
C LEU A 284 8.32 12.31 -16.51
N PRO A 285 8.06 11.13 -17.12
CA PRO A 285 8.63 10.76 -18.41
C PRO A 285 8.20 11.70 -19.55
N ASN A 286 6.96 12.18 -19.52
CA ASN A 286 6.43 13.10 -20.52
C ASN A 286 7.03 14.51 -20.35
N TYR A 287 7.22 14.98 -19.13
CA TYR A 287 7.94 16.22 -18.83
C TYR A 287 9.34 16.24 -19.43
N ALA A 288 10.09 15.14 -19.33
CA ALA A 288 11.40 15.04 -19.95
C ALA A 288 11.39 15.38 -21.45
N ARG A 289 10.36 14.95 -22.16
CA ARG A 289 10.17 15.25 -23.60
C ARG A 289 9.86 16.73 -23.85
N THR A 290 9.08 17.37 -22.98
CA THR A 290 8.74 18.80 -23.15
C THR A 290 9.92 19.73 -22.90
N VAL A 291 10.91 19.30 -22.11
CA VAL A 291 12.16 20.06 -21.89
C VAL A 291 13.27 19.69 -22.88
N GLY A 292 12.91 19.04 -24.00
CA GLY A 292 13.82 18.77 -25.13
C GLY A 292 14.64 17.47 -25.03
N MET A 293 14.27 16.57 -24.13
CA MET A 293 14.93 15.25 -24.00
C MET A 293 14.34 14.23 -25.00
N THR A 294 15.13 13.23 -25.37
CA THR A 294 14.67 12.14 -26.23
C THR A 294 13.65 11.25 -25.52
N ALA A 295 12.83 10.52 -26.27
CA ALA A 295 11.89 9.55 -25.72
C ALA A 295 12.58 8.47 -24.88
N GLN A 296 13.81 8.05 -25.28
CA GLN A 296 14.63 7.10 -24.56
C GLN A 296 15.05 7.68 -23.19
N GLN A 297 15.48 8.94 -23.14
CA GLN A 297 15.82 9.62 -21.88
C GLN A 297 14.60 9.73 -20.96
N GLY A 298 13.41 10.05 -21.48
CA GLY A 298 12.16 10.04 -20.70
C GLY A 298 11.87 8.66 -20.10
N SER A 299 12.03 7.59 -20.87
CA SER A 299 11.84 6.23 -20.37
C SER A 299 12.86 5.85 -19.29
N ILE A 300 14.11 6.28 -19.42
CA ILE A 300 15.15 6.08 -18.40
C ILE A 300 14.76 6.79 -17.10
N VAL A 301 14.29 8.03 -17.19
CA VAL A 301 13.83 8.79 -16.00
C VAL A 301 12.71 8.07 -15.28
N GLY A 302 11.72 7.54 -16.00
CA GLY A 302 10.64 6.73 -15.42
C GLY A 302 11.13 5.43 -14.76
N ALA A 303 12.06 4.74 -15.41
CA ALA A 303 12.69 3.52 -14.86
C ALA A 303 13.50 3.83 -13.59
N VAL A 304 14.26 4.94 -13.58
CA VAL A 304 15.02 5.40 -12.42
C VAL A 304 14.11 5.83 -11.27
N LEU A 305 12.95 6.44 -11.55
CA LEU A 305 11.95 6.74 -10.52
C LEU A 305 11.45 5.46 -9.84
N ASN A 306 11.13 4.42 -10.61
CA ASN A 306 10.71 3.12 -10.07
C ASN A 306 11.83 2.45 -9.26
N LEU A 307 13.08 2.53 -9.72
CA LEU A 307 14.24 2.05 -8.97
C LEU A 307 14.40 2.82 -7.65
N GLY A 308 14.27 4.15 -7.67
CA GLY A 308 14.26 4.98 -6.47
C GLY A 308 13.22 4.54 -5.45
N GLN A 309 11.99 4.24 -5.91
CA GLN A 309 10.93 3.70 -5.05
C GLN A 309 11.31 2.33 -4.45
N ALA A 310 11.87 1.44 -5.25
CA ALA A 310 12.32 0.13 -4.78
C ALA A 310 13.38 0.24 -3.68
N MET A 311 14.35 1.13 -3.88
CA MET A 311 15.44 1.38 -2.93
C MET A 311 14.98 2.14 -1.67
N GLY A 312 14.00 3.02 -1.79
CA GLY A 312 13.52 3.86 -0.69
C GLY A 312 12.62 3.14 0.30
N ARG A 313 11.75 2.23 -0.17
CA ARG A 313 10.74 1.57 0.67
C ARG A 313 11.29 0.74 1.84
N PRO A 314 12.33 -0.11 1.69
CA PRO A 314 12.88 -0.85 2.82
C PRO A 314 13.52 0.04 3.90
N PRO A 315 14.40 1.02 3.59
CA PRO A 315 14.91 1.95 4.58
C PRO A 315 13.81 2.77 5.28
N ILE A 316 12.83 3.28 4.52
CA ILE A 316 11.67 3.99 5.10
C ILE A 316 10.95 3.07 6.10
N GLY A 317 10.72 1.80 5.74
CA GLY A 317 10.12 0.82 6.64
C GLY A 317 10.98 0.57 7.89
N TYR A 318 12.29 0.41 7.73
CA TYR A 318 13.22 0.19 8.85
C TYR A 318 13.24 1.37 9.83
N PHE A 319 13.43 2.57 9.32
CA PHE A 319 13.46 3.77 10.16
C PHE A 319 12.08 4.09 10.74
N SER A 320 10.99 3.75 10.05
CA SER A 320 9.62 3.92 10.53
C SER A 320 9.34 3.15 11.83
N ASP A 321 9.90 1.94 11.96
CA ASP A 321 9.75 1.15 13.19
C ASP A 321 10.55 1.74 14.38
N SER A 322 11.58 2.57 14.11
CA SER A 322 12.44 3.19 15.14
C SER A 322 12.02 4.62 15.50
N PHE A 323 11.67 5.45 14.50
CA PHE A 323 11.32 6.86 14.68
C PHE A 323 9.81 7.10 14.89
N GLY A 324 9.01 6.04 14.78
CA GLY A 324 7.55 6.10 14.80
C GLY A 324 6.94 6.13 13.40
N ARG A 325 5.90 5.34 13.22
CA ARG A 325 5.28 5.09 11.90
C ARG A 325 4.61 6.33 11.33
N LEU A 326 3.88 7.06 12.17
CA LEU A 326 3.21 8.30 11.77
C LEU A 326 4.20 9.43 11.52
N ASN A 327 5.28 9.51 12.32
CA ASN A 327 6.36 10.49 12.15
C ASN A 327 7.05 10.30 10.78
N MET A 328 7.47 9.07 10.51
CA MET A 328 8.21 8.74 9.27
C MET A 328 7.32 8.94 8.05
N ALA A 329 6.07 8.47 8.08
CA ALA A 329 5.13 8.63 6.99
C ALA A 329 4.87 10.10 6.66
N SER A 330 4.61 10.93 7.67
CA SER A 330 4.38 12.37 7.48
C SER A 330 5.60 13.08 6.92
N THR A 331 6.79 12.82 7.50
CA THR A 331 8.05 13.46 7.08
C THR A 331 8.42 13.09 5.64
N MET A 332 8.36 11.82 5.29
CA MET A 332 8.71 11.38 3.93
C MET A 332 7.70 11.88 2.89
N THR A 333 6.42 11.95 3.23
CA THR A 333 5.40 12.54 2.35
C THR A 333 5.60 14.05 2.18
N PHE A 334 5.98 14.77 3.25
CA PHE A 334 6.34 16.18 3.16
C PHE A 334 7.57 16.40 2.26
N LEU A 335 8.61 15.57 2.41
CA LEU A 335 9.80 15.64 1.57
C LEU A 335 9.48 15.34 0.09
N ALA A 336 8.53 14.43 -0.19
CA ALA A 336 8.09 14.18 -1.57
C ALA A 336 7.48 15.44 -2.21
N GLY A 337 6.67 16.17 -1.44
CA GLY A 337 6.13 17.47 -1.89
C GLY A 337 7.22 18.52 -2.08
N LEU A 338 8.10 18.66 -1.10
CA LEU A 338 9.21 19.62 -1.14
C LEU A 338 10.14 19.35 -2.33
N PHE A 339 10.56 18.10 -2.54
CA PHE A 339 11.43 17.75 -3.66
C PHE A 339 10.76 17.96 -5.02
N SER A 340 9.44 17.76 -5.11
CA SER A 340 8.69 18.10 -6.31
C SER A 340 8.71 19.61 -6.60
N LEU A 341 8.53 20.45 -5.58
CA LEU A 341 8.53 21.91 -5.74
C LEU A 341 9.92 22.49 -5.94
N VAL A 342 10.96 21.93 -5.31
CA VAL A 342 12.31 22.50 -5.31
C VAL A 342 13.19 21.88 -6.39
N ILE A 343 13.10 20.58 -6.64
CA ILE A 343 13.98 19.90 -7.59
C ILE A 343 13.31 19.72 -8.95
N TRP A 344 12.12 19.10 -8.99
CA TRP A 344 11.43 18.82 -10.25
C TRP A 344 11.12 20.09 -11.04
N MET A 345 10.63 21.13 -10.37
CA MET A 345 10.31 22.42 -11.02
C MET A 345 11.49 23.03 -11.79
N PHE A 346 12.70 22.83 -11.31
CA PHE A 346 13.92 23.39 -11.91
C PHE A 346 14.74 22.34 -12.70
N ALA A 347 14.26 21.11 -12.82
CA ALA A 347 14.98 20.00 -13.47
C ALA A 347 14.91 20.08 -15.02
N LYS A 348 15.58 21.05 -15.60
CA LYS A 348 15.65 21.27 -17.06
C LYS A 348 16.72 20.46 -17.77
N SER A 349 17.67 19.86 -17.06
CA SER A 349 18.73 19.00 -17.61
C SER A 349 18.49 17.54 -17.27
N PHE A 350 18.94 16.63 -18.12
CA PHE A 350 18.81 15.17 -17.92
C PHE A 350 19.39 14.72 -16.58
N GLY A 351 20.59 15.20 -16.21
CA GLY A 351 21.26 14.84 -14.96
C GLY A 351 20.44 15.24 -13.73
N VAL A 352 19.89 16.46 -13.69
CA VAL A 352 19.05 16.93 -12.58
C VAL A 352 17.74 16.16 -12.53
N LEU A 353 17.16 15.82 -13.68
CA LEU A 353 15.91 15.06 -13.73
C LEU A 353 16.11 13.60 -13.27
N VAL A 354 17.25 12.98 -13.63
CA VAL A 354 17.63 11.66 -13.10
C VAL A 354 17.88 11.73 -11.59
N PHE A 355 18.58 12.75 -11.11
CA PHE A 355 18.76 12.98 -9.67
C PHE A 355 17.40 13.10 -8.95
N PHE A 356 16.49 13.92 -9.49
CA PHE A 356 15.13 14.02 -8.95
C PHE A 356 14.41 12.66 -8.98
N ALA A 357 14.51 11.90 -10.07
CA ALA A 357 13.88 10.60 -10.18
C ALA A 357 14.36 9.62 -9.10
N VAL A 358 15.65 9.64 -8.74
CA VAL A 358 16.19 8.83 -7.63
C VAL A 358 15.64 9.33 -6.30
N VAL A 359 15.84 10.60 -5.96
CA VAL A 359 15.53 11.16 -4.62
C VAL A 359 14.03 11.31 -4.43
N GLY A 360 13.33 11.81 -5.45
CA GLY A 360 11.87 11.90 -5.46
C GLY A 360 11.22 10.51 -5.41
N GLY A 361 11.75 9.56 -6.19
CA GLY A 361 11.31 8.18 -6.17
C GLY A 361 11.46 7.54 -4.79
N TRP A 362 12.58 7.78 -4.12
CA TRP A 362 12.83 7.27 -2.76
C TRP A 362 11.68 7.62 -1.80
N VAL A 363 11.19 8.85 -1.81
CA VAL A 363 10.16 9.33 -0.88
C VAL A 363 8.73 9.25 -1.41
N ALA A 364 8.50 9.32 -2.73
CA ALA A 364 7.16 9.35 -3.32
C ALA A 364 6.35 8.07 -3.08
N GLY A 365 7.03 6.91 -3.00
CA GLY A 365 6.40 5.61 -2.74
C GLY A 365 6.05 5.32 -1.29
N THR A 366 6.20 6.29 -0.37
CA THR A 366 6.03 6.13 1.08
C THR A 366 4.66 5.57 1.44
N PHE A 367 3.57 6.05 0.83
CA PHE A 367 2.22 5.57 1.12
C PHE A 367 2.13 4.03 1.03
N TRP A 368 2.64 3.43 -0.02
CA TRP A 368 2.60 1.97 -0.23
C TRP A 368 3.42 1.19 0.81
N ALA A 369 4.51 1.79 1.30
CA ALA A 369 5.34 1.17 2.33
C ALA A 369 4.69 1.22 3.72
N VAL A 370 3.92 2.28 4.02
CA VAL A 370 3.42 2.54 5.37
C VAL A 370 1.92 2.31 5.54
N ALA A 371 1.14 2.14 4.47
CA ALA A 371 -0.32 2.04 4.52
C ALA A 371 -0.81 0.98 5.53
N ALA A 372 -0.36 -0.27 5.43
CA ALA A 372 -0.79 -1.32 6.36
C ALA A 372 -0.24 -1.11 7.79
N PRO A 373 1.06 -0.78 8.01
CA PRO A 373 1.59 -0.48 9.34
C PRO A 373 0.88 0.69 10.04
N VAL A 374 0.66 1.81 9.34
CA VAL A 374 -0.01 3.00 9.90
C VAL A 374 -1.49 2.70 10.17
N THR A 375 -2.17 2.00 9.26
CA THR A 375 -3.55 1.57 9.51
C THR A 375 -3.63 0.67 10.74
N THR A 376 -2.67 -0.24 10.93
CA THR A 376 -2.62 -1.09 12.13
C THR A 376 -2.40 -0.28 13.40
N GLU A 377 -1.57 0.75 13.37
CA GLU A 377 -1.28 1.63 14.50
C GLU A 377 -2.52 2.42 14.95
N ILE A 378 -3.35 2.83 14.00
CA ILE A 378 -4.54 3.65 14.27
C ILE A 378 -5.76 2.78 14.61
N MET A 379 -5.96 1.66 13.90
CA MET A 379 -7.18 0.87 13.94
C MET A 379 -7.01 -0.47 14.67
N GLY A 380 -5.78 -0.91 14.90
CA GLY A 380 -5.47 -2.24 15.44
C GLY A 380 -5.49 -3.35 14.37
N LEU A 381 -4.99 -4.53 14.75
CA LEU A 381 -4.91 -5.69 13.84
C LEU A 381 -6.28 -6.32 13.55
N VAL A 382 -7.22 -6.23 14.49
CA VAL A 382 -8.55 -6.83 14.36
C VAL A 382 -9.32 -6.19 13.21
N ASP A 383 -9.32 -4.86 13.12
CA ASP A 383 -10.06 -4.10 12.11
C ASP A 383 -9.23 -3.84 10.83
N LEU A 384 -7.95 -4.25 10.81
CA LEU A 384 -7.05 -3.98 9.69
C LEU A 384 -7.58 -4.39 8.32
N PRO A 385 -8.11 -5.62 8.10
CA PRO A 385 -8.60 -6.01 6.78
C PRO A 385 -9.78 -5.15 6.30
N SER A 386 -10.71 -4.82 7.22
CA SER A 386 -11.86 -3.97 6.92
C SER A 386 -11.44 -2.53 6.63
N ALA A 387 -10.52 -1.99 7.42
CA ALA A 387 -10.00 -0.63 7.22
C ALA A 387 -9.23 -0.50 5.91
N LEU A 388 -8.38 -1.47 5.57
CA LEU A 388 -7.67 -1.48 4.29
C LEU A 388 -8.63 -1.62 3.10
N SER A 389 -9.66 -2.48 3.21
CA SER A 389 -10.68 -2.63 2.15
C SER A 389 -11.35 -1.30 1.82
N LEU A 390 -11.76 -0.54 2.84
CA LEU A 390 -12.37 0.78 2.66
C LEU A 390 -11.36 1.81 2.14
N THR A 391 -10.14 1.77 2.64
CA THR A 391 -9.07 2.67 2.16
C THR A 391 -8.84 2.48 0.67
N TRP A 392 -8.68 1.23 0.20
CA TRP A 392 -8.49 0.95 -1.23
C TRP A 392 -9.68 1.41 -2.07
N LEU A 393 -10.90 1.23 -1.57
CA LEU A 393 -12.10 1.70 -2.27
C LEU A 393 -12.13 3.23 -2.45
N VAL A 394 -11.74 3.99 -1.44
CA VAL A 394 -11.65 5.46 -1.52
C VAL A 394 -10.57 5.89 -2.51
N LEU A 395 -9.47 5.15 -2.59
CA LEU A 395 -8.37 5.47 -3.51
C LEU A 395 -8.67 5.22 -4.99
N VAL A 396 -9.79 4.57 -5.32
CA VAL A 396 -10.23 4.40 -6.72
C VAL A 396 -10.34 5.75 -7.42
N LEU A 397 -10.93 6.74 -6.77
CA LEU A 397 -11.14 8.06 -7.37
C LEU A 397 -9.81 8.77 -7.71
N PRO A 398 -8.88 8.98 -6.77
CA PRO A 398 -7.63 9.65 -7.09
C PRO A 398 -6.78 8.85 -8.07
N THR A 399 -6.74 7.52 -8.00
CA THR A 399 -5.94 6.73 -8.95
C THR A 399 -6.51 6.73 -10.37
N THR A 400 -7.82 6.93 -10.53
CA THR A 400 -8.45 7.01 -11.85
C THR A 400 -8.31 8.39 -12.48
N PHE A 401 -8.47 9.46 -11.69
CA PHE A 401 -8.62 10.82 -12.22
C PHE A 401 -7.38 11.69 -12.10
N SER A 402 -6.36 11.28 -11.35
CA SER A 402 -5.17 12.12 -11.11
C SER A 402 -4.43 12.48 -12.39
N GLU A 403 -4.12 11.52 -13.23
CA GLU A 403 -3.40 11.81 -14.48
C GLU A 403 -4.24 12.62 -15.47
N PRO A 404 -5.53 12.33 -15.72
CA PRO A 404 -6.41 13.23 -16.46
C PRO A 404 -6.40 14.67 -15.93
N ILE A 405 -6.47 14.87 -14.61
CA ILE A 405 -6.39 16.20 -13.99
C ILE A 405 -5.03 16.84 -14.27
N GLY A 406 -3.93 16.09 -14.11
CA GLY A 406 -2.58 16.57 -14.40
C GLY A 406 -2.42 17.02 -15.85
N LEU A 407 -2.90 16.22 -16.80
CA LEU A 407 -2.84 16.53 -18.24
C LEU A 407 -3.72 17.72 -18.62
N GLU A 408 -4.90 17.86 -18.02
CA GLU A 408 -5.77 19.02 -18.25
C GLU A 408 -5.13 20.31 -17.74
N ILE A 409 -4.48 20.26 -16.56
CA ILE A 409 -3.68 21.38 -16.04
C ILE A 409 -2.56 21.76 -17.02
N VAL A 410 -1.87 20.77 -17.60
CA VAL A 410 -0.82 21.01 -18.61
C VAL A 410 -1.40 21.63 -19.88
N ALA A 411 -2.52 21.12 -20.37
CA ALA A 411 -3.21 21.64 -21.56
C ALA A 411 -3.67 23.11 -21.35
N TYR A 412 -4.29 23.39 -20.21
CA TYR A 412 -4.72 24.74 -19.85
C TYR A 412 -3.56 25.75 -19.75
N ASN A 413 -2.38 25.28 -19.31
CA ASN A 413 -1.17 26.09 -19.20
C ASN A 413 -0.32 26.09 -20.50
N GLY A 414 -0.92 25.86 -21.66
CA GLY A 414 -0.24 25.91 -22.94
C GLY A 414 0.88 24.87 -23.12
N GLY A 415 0.73 23.70 -22.52
CA GLY A 415 1.72 22.62 -22.56
C GLY A 415 2.80 22.66 -21.47
N SER A 416 2.75 23.66 -20.58
CA SER A 416 3.70 23.79 -19.47
C SER A 416 3.33 22.87 -18.31
N TYR A 417 4.29 22.10 -17.83
CA TYR A 417 4.13 21.20 -16.66
C TYR A 417 4.21 21.92 -15.31
N THR A 418 4.52 23.22 -15.28
CA THR A 418 4.67 23.98 -14.03
C THR A 418 3.43 23.85 -13.13
N GLY A 419 2.23 23.94 -13.70
CA GLY A 419 0.99 23.77 -12.96
C GLY A 419 0.80 22.36 -12.39
N ALA A 420 1.14 21.32 -13.16
CA ALA A 420 1.06 19.93 -12.70
C ALA A 420 2.10 19.60 -11.60
N ILE A 421 3.30 20.21 -11.68
CA ILE A 421 4.33 20.10 -10.64
C ILE A 421 3.88 20.77 -9.35
N LEU A 422 3.30 21.99 -9.45
CA LEU A 422 2.74 22.69 -8.29
C LEU A 422 1.59 21.90 -7.65
N PHE A 423 0.68 21.37 -8.46
CA PHE A 423 -0.40 20.51 -8.00
C PHE A 423 0.15 19.30 -7.22
N THR A 424 1.09 18.57 -7.81
CA THR A 424 1.73 17.41 -7.18
C THR A 424 2.39 17.77 -5.85
N GLY A 425 3.19 18.82 -5.81
CA GLY A 425 3.90 19.25 -4.61
C GLY A 425 2.95 19.66 -3.48
N TRP A 426 1.93 20.46 -3.79
CA TRP A 426 0.96 20.90 -2.78
C TRP A 426 0.05 19.77 -2.29
N MET A 427 -0.32 18.80 -3.14
CA MET A 427 -1.10 17.63 -2.70
C MET A 427 -0.31 16.77 -1.73
N TYR A 428 0.99 16.54 -1.96
CA TYR A 428 1.85 15.84 -1.00
C TYR A 428 2.00 16.61 0.32
N ILE A 429 2.20 17.93 0.28
CA ILE A 429 2.30 18.76 1.49
C ILE A 429 1.00 18.71 2.28
N ALA A 430 -0.15 18.86 1.61
CA ALA A 430 -1.46 18.77 2.25
C ALA A 430 -1.68 17.39 2.89
N ALA A 431 -1.31 16.31 2.18
CA ALA A 431 -1.35 14.94 2.71
C ALA A 431 -0.51 14.81 3.98
N ALA A 432 0.72 15.33 3.97
CA ALA A 432 1.59 15.31 5.14
C ALA A 432 1.01 16.09 6.32
N CYS A 433 0.42 17.25 6.10
CA CYS A 433 -0.24 18.06 7.14
C CYS A 433 -1.42 17.31 7.77
N VAL A 434 -2.24 16.64 6.97
CA VAL A 434 -3.37 15.82 7.46
C VAL A 434 -2.84 14.68 8.35
N LEU A 435 -1.83 13.95 7.89
CA LEU A 435 -1.26 12.84 8.66
C LEU A 435 -0.57 13.34 9.94
N TRP A 436 0.04 14.53 9.91
CA TRP A 436 0.61 15.18 11.07
C TRP A 436 -0.48 15.50 12.12
N GLY A 437 -1.67 15.91 11.69
CA GLY A 437 -2.85 16.06 12.56
C GLY A 437 -3.30 14.74 13.19
N VAL A 438 -3.34 13.66 12.41
CA VAL A 438 -3.65 12.30 12.93
C VAL A 438 -2.60 11.84 13.94
N ARG A 439 -1.33 12.16 13.73
CA ARG A 439 -0.23 11.92 14.68
C ARG A 439 -0.48 12.64 16.01
N ALA A 440 -0.82 13.92 15.96
CA ALA A 440 -1.11 14.71 17.19
C ALA A 440 -2.31 14.14 17.97
N TRP A 441 -3.32 13.63 17.27
CA TRP A 441 -4.41 12.91 17.87
C TRP A 441 -3.92 11.62 18.56
N LYS A 442 -3.08 10.81 17.90
CA LYS A 442 -2.56 9.55 18.46
C LYS A 442 -1.72 9.77 19.71
N ILE A 443 -0.92 10.83 19.77
CA ILE A 443 -0.19 11.21 20.98
C ILE A 443 -1.17 11.40 22.15
N GLY A 444 -2.29 12.10 21.92
CA GLY A 444 -3.31 12.28 22.93
C GLY A 444 -4.02 11.01 23.38
N ASP A 445 -4.20 10.05 22.46
CA ASP A 445 -4.76 8.74 22.77
C ASP A 445 -3.80 7.94 23.67
N VAL A 446 -2.51 7.95 23.38
CA VAL A 446 -1.47 7.31 24.20
C VAL A 446 -1.38 7.94 25.59
N GLU A 447 -1.42 9.29 25.70
CA GLU A 447 -1.45 10.00 26.98
C GLU A 447 -2.67 9.59 27.83
N GLU A 448 -3.84 9.48 27.20
CA GLU A 448 -5.08 9.07 27.90
C GLU A 448 -5.00 7.63 28.40
N GLN A 449 -4.53 6.71 27.56
CA GLN A 449 -4.36 5.31 27.95
C GLN A 449 -3.37 5.15 29.10
N ALA A 450 -2.26 5.90 29.07
CA ALA A 450 -1.28 5.93 30.16
C ALA A 450 -1.90 6.45 31.48
N ALA A 451 -2.72 7.49 31.40
CA ALA A 451 -3.41 8.06 32.59
C ALA A 451 -4.43 7.06 33.18
N ILE A 452 -5.18 6.34 32.32
CA ILE A 452 -6.13 5.30 32.76
C ILE A 452 -5.38 4.14 33.44
N ALA A 453 -4.27 3.69 32.82
CA ALA A 453 -3.45 2.62 33.39
C ALA A 453 -2.86 3.00 34.74
N GLY A 454 -2.37 4.22 34.88
CA GLY A 454 -1.88 4.75 36.15
C GLY A 454 -2.95 4.79 37.24
N LYS A 455 -4.18 5.22 36.92
CA LYS A 455 -5.32 5.21 37.86
C LYS A 455 -5.68 3.79 38.30
N ARG A 456 -5.74 2.83 37.38
CA ARG A 456 -6.02 1.41 37.72
C ARG A 456 -4.94 0.81 38.60
N ALA A 457 -3.67 1.10 38.36
CA ALA A 457 -2.57 0.63 39.19
C ALA A 457 -2.67 1.19 40.63
N SER A 458 -3.09 2.46 40.80
CA SER A 458 -3.31 3.07 42.09
C SER A 458 -4.53 2.51 42.86
N GLU A 459 -5.52 2.00 42.16
CA GLU A 459 -6.70 1.34 42.76
C GLU A 459 -6.42 -0.08 43.24
N VAL A 460 -5.50 -0.79 42.56
CA VAL A 460 -5.19 -2.22 42.84
C VAL A 460 -4.19 -2.35 44.01
N ASP A 461 -3.29 -1.41 44.21
CA ASP A 461 -2.29 -1.47 45.31
C ASP A 461 -2.08 -0.09 45.99
N PRO A 462 -3.00 0.31 46.93
CA PRO A 462 -2.89 1.57 47.63
C PRO A 462 -1.65 1.68 48.53
N VAL A 463 -1.09 0.53 48.99
CA VAL A 463 0.05 0.48 49.90
C VAL A 463 1.38 0.74 49.16
N ALA A 464 1.53 0.29 47.95
CA ALA A 464 2.72 0.57 47.14
C ALA A 464 2.86 2.07 46.82
N MET A 465 1.75 2.80 46.76
CA MET A 465 1.74 4.24 46.52
C MET A 465 2.28 5.08 47.69
N VAL A 466 2.02 4.66 48.91
CA VAL A 466 2.54 5.36 50.10
C VAL A 466 4.07 5.23 50.23
N ALA A 467 4.63 4.12 49.74
CA ALA A 467 6.08 3.89 49.71
C ALA A 467 6.80 4.70 48.59
N SER A 468 6.10 5.03 47.48
CA SER A 468 6.68 5.80 46.37
C SER A 468 6.54 7.33 46.54
N GLN A 469 5.71 7.82 47.46
CA GLN A 469 5.52 9.26 47.74
C GLN A 469 6.73 9.92 48.45
N GLY A 470 7.76 9.14 48.83
CA GLY A 470 8.99 9.66 49.42
C GLY A 470 9.99 10.29 48.45
N SER A 471 9.77 10.19 47.14
CA SER A 471 10.71 10.74 46.14
C SER A 471 10.00 11.29 44.91
N GLY A 472 9.43 12.48 45.02
CA GLY A 472 8.96 13.23 43.85
C GLY A 472 7.44 13.10 43.65
N GLY A 473 6.73 14.21 43.85
CA GLY A 473 5.27 14.28 43.87
C GLY A 473 4.56 13.64 42.71
N VAL A 474 3.45 12.99 43.02
CA VAL A 474 2.44 12.53 42.04
C VAL A 474 1.89 13.78 41.34
N PRO A 475 1.89 13.86 40.00
CA PRO A 475 1.29 14.99 39.32
C PRO A 475 -0.23 14.97 39.57
N GLU A 476 -0.71 15.93 40.35
CA GLU A 476 -2.13 16.25 40.48
C GLU A 476 -2.68 16.53 39.07
N GLY A 477 -3.70 15.77 38.67
CA GLY A 477 -4.49 16.04 37.46
C GLY A 477 -3.74 15.86 36.14
N PHE A 478 -3.67 14.64 35.63
CA PHE A 478 -3.26 14.38 34.24
C PHE A 478 -4.23 15.11 33.29
N THR A 479 -3.91 16.36 32.96
CA THR A 479 -4.59 17.10 31.91
C THR A 479 -3.93 16.74 30.58
N LYS A 480 -4.71 16.24 29.63
CA LYS A 480 -4.24 16.03 28.24
C LYS A 480 -3.51 17.28 27.77
N SER A 481 -2.34 17.12 27.19
CA SER A 481 -1.65 18.27 26.60
C SER A 481 -2.52 18.87 25.47
N PRO A 482 -2.58 20.19 25.30
CA PRO A 482 -3.36 20.84 24.26
C PRO A 482 -2.97 20.29 22.86
N PHE A 483 -3.94 20.15 21.96
CA PHE A 483 -3.72 19.62 20.60
C PHE A 483 -2.57 20.36 19.88
N LEU A 484 -2.52 21.67 19.97
CA LEU A 484 -1.44 22.50 19.39
C LEU A 484 -0.06 22.16 19.94
N LYS A 485 0.04 21.87 21.24
CA LYS A 485 1.31 21.43 21.87
C LYS A 485 1.77 20.09 21.30
N ARG A 486 0.86 19.14 21.08
CA ARG A 486 1.15 17.82 20.51
C ARG A 486 1.63 17.86 19.07
N LEU A 487 1.24 18.88 18.28
CA LEU A 487 1.76 19.09 16.93
C LEU A 487 3.29 19.31 16.93
N VAL A 488 3.81 19.93 18.00
CA VAL A 488 5.25 20.26 18.10
C VAL A 488 6.02 19.24 18.96
N MET A 489 5.32 18.46 19.81
CA MET A 489 5.96 17.46 20.65
C MET A 489 6.62 16.37 19.80
N TRP A 490 7.91 16.09 20.08
CA TRP A 490 8.58 14.92 19.55
C TRP A 490 8.26 13.71 20.41
N GLN A 491 7.45 12.81 19.90
CA GLN A 491 7.11 11.53 20.54
C GLN A 491 7.09 10.44 19.48
N ILE A 492 7.61 9.27 19.81
CA ILE A 492 7.60 8.10 18.92
C ILE A 492 6.18 7.53 18.89
N VAL A 493 5.51 7.64 17.74
CA VAL A 493 4.12 7.21 17.53
C VAL A 493 4.00 6.50 16.18
#